data_ae419e50b4cc7286dcd1d443ce4d98d3
#
_entry.id   ae419e50b4cc7286dcd1d443ce4d98d3
#
_cell.length_a   1.000
_cell.length_b   1.000
_cell.length_c   1.000
_cell.angle_alpha   90.00
_cell.angle_beta   90.00
_cell.angle_gamma   90.00
#
_symmetry.space_group_name_H-M   'P 1'
#
loop_
_entity.id
_entity.type
_entity.pdbx_description
1 polymer ?
#
loop_
_entity_poly.entity_id
_entity_poly.type
_entity_poly.pdbx_seq_one_letter_code
_entity_poly.pdbx_strand_id
1 'polypeptide(L)' 'MALKLKVPNIMCAGCGTTITESIHTMEPDAKVDVNVQDKTVTVESAASEETIKQAIVAAGFTVEGYQQG' A
#
# COMPACT_ATOMS: atom_id res chain seq x y z
N MET A 1 1.80 -13.52 2.09
CA MET A 1 0.35 -13.40 1.92
C MET A 1 0.01 -12.10 1.24
N ALA A 2 -0.99 -12.11 0.38
CA ALA A 2 -1.41 -10.88 -0.29
C ALA A 2 -2.37 -10.10 0.62
N LEU A 3 -2.12 -8.80 0.71
CA LEU A 3 -2.93 -7.89 1.52
C LEU A 3 -3.43 -6.76 0.64
N LYS A 4 -4.72 -6.55 0.62
CA LYS A 4 -5.33 -5.50 -0.18
C LYS A 4 -5.83 -4.39 0.72
N LEU A 5 -5.35 -3.18 0.49
CA LEU A 5 -5.70 -2.03 1.30
C LEU A 5 -6.46 -1.00 0.46
N LYS A 6 -7.48 -0.42 1.04
CA LYS A 6 -8.23 0.64 0.39
C LYS A 6 -7.62 1.98 0.78
N VAL A 7 -7.17 2.72 -0.23
CA VAL A 7 -6.52 4.02 -0.02
C VAL A 7 -7.24 5.05 -0.88
N PRO A 8 -8.30 5.67 -0.36
CA PRO A 8 -9.14 6.57 -1.17
C PRO A 8 -8.41 7.83 -1.63
N ASN A 9 -7.26 8.12 -1.07
CA ASN A 9 -6.46 9.29 -1.45
C ASN A 9 -5.67 9.09 -2.74
N ILE A 10 -5.62 7.89 -3.28
CA ILE A 10 -4.91 7.65 -4.54
C ILE A 10 -5.67 8.34 -5.67
N MET A 11 -5.03 9.29 -6.33
CA MET A 11 -5.67 10.06 -7.39
C MET A 11 -4.95 9.95 -8.73
N CYS A 12 -3.71 9.47 -8.72
CA CYS A 12 -2.94 9.35 -9.95
C CYS A 12 -1.80 8.36 -9.76
N ALA A 13 -1.11 8.02 -10.86
CA ALA A 13 -0.02 7.06 -10.84
C ALA A 13 1.14 7.49 -9.93
N GLY A 14 1.37 8.80 -9.83
CA GLY A 14 2.42 9.32 -8.96
C GLY A 14 2.19 8.98 -7.49
N CYS A 15 0.94 8.97 -7.07
CA CYS A 15 0.59 8.56 -5.70
C CYS A 15 0.98 7.10 -5.46
N GLY A 16 0.72 6.25 -6.46
CA GLY A 16 1.10 4.84 -6.36
C GLY A 16 2.60 4.65 -6.21
N THR A 17 3.39 5.44 -6.95
CA THR A 17 4.84 5.38 -6.86
C THR A 17 5.30 5.77 -5.45
N THR A 18 4.73 6.83 -4.89
CA THR A 18 5.06 7.27 -3.53
C THR A 18 4.77 6.17 -2.51
N ILE A 19 3.62 5.53 -2.61
CA ILE A 19 3.24 4.44 -1.71
C ILE A 19 4.21 3.28 -1.86
N THR A 20 4.52 2.91 -3.10
CA THR A 20 5.43 1.80 -3.38
C THR A 20 6.81 2.05 -2.76
N GLU A 21 7.34 3.25 -2.94
CA GLU A 21 8.64 3.60 -2.38
C GLU A 21 8.62 3.56 -0.85
N SER A 22 7.55 4.06 -0.23
CA SER A 22 7.43 4.05 1.21
C SER A 22 7.40 2.62 1.75
N ILE A 23 6.65 1.74 1.10
CA ILE A 23 6.59 0.34 1.51
C ILE A 23 7.95 -0.32 1.33
N HIS A 24 8.64 -0.06 0.22
CA HIS A 24 9.94 -0.65 -0.04
C HIS A 24 11.01 -0.16 0.93
N THR A 25 10.84 1.02 1.50
CA THR A 25 11.75 1.51 2.54
C THR A 25 11.67 0.64 3.79
N MET A 26 10.47 0.16 4.11
CA MET A 26 10.28 -0.70 5.27
C MET A 26 10.41 -2.18 4.95
N GLU A 27 10.01 -2.58 3.74
CA GLU A 27 10.03 -3.97 3.29
C GLU A 27 10.53 -4.04 1.85
N PRO A 28 11.85 -4.09 1.64
CA PRO A 28 12.42 -4.07 0.28
C PRO A 28 11.99 -5.25 -0.60
N ASP A 29 11.62 -6.36 0.02
CA ASP A 29 11.21 -7.57 -0.71
C ASP A 29 9.71 -7.62 -1.01
N ALA A 30 8.97 -6.62 -0.57
CA ALA A 30 7.53 -6.60 -0.78
C ALA A 30 7.19 -6.36 -2.25
N LYS A 31 6.18 -7.06 -2.72
CA LYS A 31 5.59 -6.80 -4.04
C LYS A 31 4.40 -5.89 -3.85
N VAL A 32 4.41 -4.75 -4.52
CA VAL A 32 3.36 -3.75 -4.38
C VAL A 32 2.69 -3.53 -5.72
N ASP A 33 1.38 -3.64 -5.74
CA ASP A 33 0.57 -3.39 -6.92
C ASP A 33 -0.49 -2.35 -6.57
N VAL A 34 -0.45 -1.22 -7.26
CA VAL A 34 -1.37 -0.11 -7.00
C VAL A 34 -2.38 -0.02 -8.11
N ASN A 35 -3.66 -0.05 -7.75
CA ASN A 35 -4.75 0.13 -8.70
C ASN A 35 -5.40 1.49 -8.45
N VAL A 36 -5.11 2.44 -9.33
CA VAL A 36 -5.62 3.81 -9.19
C VAL A 36 -7.12 3.86 -9.41
N GLN A 37 -7.65 3.05 -10.30
CA GLN A 37 -9.08 3.04 -10.59
C GLN A 37 -9.90 2.58 -9.38
N ASP A 38 -9.43 1.53 -8.72
CA ASP A 38 -10.11 0.99 -7.54
C ASP A 38 -9.64 1.67 -6.26
N LYS A 39 -8.59 2.47 -6.34
CA LYS A 39 -7.97 3.14 -5.19
C LYS A 39 -7.54 2.13 -4.15
N THR A 40 -6.91 1.05 -4.62
CA THR A 40 -6.45 -0.03 -3.76
C THR A 40 -4.97 -0.28 -3.96
N VAL A 41 -4.34 -0.79 -2.91
CA VAL A 41 -2.94 -1.20 -2.94
C VAL A 41 -2.89 -2.65 -2.50
N THR A 42 -2.34 -3.51 -3.35
CA THR A 42 -2.14 -4.92 -3.01
C THR A 42 -0.67 -5.12 -2.71
N VAL A 43 -0.38 -5.64 -1.53
CA VAL A 43 0.99 -5.86 -1.07
C VAL A 43 1.17 -7.33 -0.75
N GLU A 44 2.22 -7.91 -1.29
CA GLU A 44 2.58 -9.29 -1.01
C GLU A 44 3.93 -9.29 -0.33
N SER A 45 3.95 -9.61 0.96
CA SER A 45 5.16 -9.63 1.75
C SER A 45 4.96 -10.45 3.01
N ALA A 46 6.05 -10.67 3.74
CA ALA A 46 6.00 -11.32 5.04
C ALA A 46 5.69 -10.33 6.18
N ALA A 47 5.65 -9.03 5.87
CA ALA A 47 5.36 -8.01 6.87
C ALA A 47 3.91 -8.09 7.32
N SER A 48 3.64 -7.64 8.55
CA SER A 48 2.28 -7.59 9.05
C SER A 48 1.50 -6.46 8.37
N GLU A 49 0.17 -6.57 8.38
CA GLU A 49 -0.69 -5.53 7.84
C GLU A 49 -0.48 -4.20 8.53
N GLU A 50 -0.16 -4.23 9.81
CA GLU A 50 0.12 -3.01 10.57
C GLU A 50 1.35 -2.28 10.01
N THR A 51 2.40 -3.01 9.69
CA THR A 51 3.61 -2.44 9.12
C THR A 51 3.31 -1.79 7.77
N ILE A 52 2.55 -2.47 6.92
CA ILE A 52 2.19 -1.94 5.61
C ILE A 52 1.30 -0.72 5.73
N LYS A 53 0.34 -0.76 6.65
CA LYS A 53 -0.53 0.39 6.91
C LYS A 53 0.29 1.59 7.33
N GLN A 54 1.23 1.41 8.25
CA GLN A 54 2.07 2.50 8.72
C GLN A 54 2.93 3.08 7.61
N ALA A 55 3.42 2.24 6.72
CA ALA A 55 4.20 2.72 5.57
C ALA A 55 3.35 3.63 4.68
N ILE A 56 2.10 3.26 4.44
CA ILE A 56 1.20 4.06 3.61
C ILE A 56 0.86 5.38 4.31
N VAL A 57 0.58 5.33 5.60
CA VAL A 57 0.28 6.53 6.37
C VAL A 57 1.49 7.47 6.41
N ALA A 58 2.68 6.90 6.54
CA ALA A 58 3.92 7.70 6.53
C ALA A 58 4.14 8.40 5.19
N ALA A 59 3.61 7.85 4.10
CA ALA A 59 3.69 8.47 2.79
C ALA A 59 2.67 9.61 2.61
N GLY A 60 1.82 9.83 3.61
CA GLY A 60 0.81 10.90 3.56
C GLY A 60 -0.56 10.45 3.09
N PHE A 61 -0.82 9.15 3.08
CA PHE A 61 -2.09 8.60 2.63
C PHE A 61 -2.88 8.00 3.79
N THR A 62 -4.18 7.80 3.56
CA THR A 62 -5.08 7.23 4.55
C THR A 62 -5.48 5.83 4.12
N VAL A 63 -5.44 4.89 5.04
CA VAL A 63 -5.92 3.53 4.80
C VAL A 63 -7.32 3.42 5.38
N GLU A 64 -8.31 3.17 4.51
CA GLU A 64 -9.70 3.08 4.93
C GLU A 64 -10.06 1.68 5.43
N GLY A 65 -9.39 0.67 4.90
CA GLY A 65 -9.61 -0.69 5.32
C GLY A 65 -8.73 -1.63 4.51
N TYR A 66 -8.64 -2.89 4.94
CA TYR A 66 -7.84 -3.86 4.23
C TYR A 66 -8.47 -5.24 4.29
N GLN A 67 -8.17 -6.05 3.28
CA GLN A 67 -8.62 -7.41 3.15
C GLN A 67 -7.42 -8.30 2.88
N GLN A 68 -7.44 -9.49 3.47
CA GLN A 68 -6.48 -10.51 3.13
C GLN A 68 -7.01 -11.30 1.95
N GLY A 69 -6.22 -11.34 0.90
CA GLY A 69 -6.59 -12.02 -0.32
C GLY A 69 -5.92 -13.37 -0.46
#